data_121e2f544f31ad3926898e24de0d8c20
#
_entry.id   121e2f544f31ad3926898e24de0d8c20
#
_cell.length_a   1.000
_cell.length_b   1.000
_cell.length_c   1.000
_cell.angle_alpha   90.00
_cell.angle_beta   90.00
_cell.angle_gamma   90.00
#
_symmetry.space_group_name_H-M   'P 1'
#
loop_
_entity.id
_entity.type
_entity.pdbx_description
1 polymer ?
#
loop_
_entity_poly.entity_id
_entity_poly.type
_entity_poly.pdbx_seq_one_letter_code
_entity_poly.pdbx_strand_id
1 'polypeptide(L)'
;MASPCAPYSRAGRGVGSPSGAPKRTGGVPDVLPENAPEFLRRYYDYYKTSRGYHARSLNSTDGFTVVSRLALINTPILAYAGEIEHGVMIVHGEKAHSRYFGESAFKLLKGDNKELVIVPGADHTDLYDGGGKNAIPFDRIEAFYRKNLK
;
A
#
# COMPACT_ATOMS: atom_id res chain seq x y z
N MET A 1 6.58 -24.40 21.76
CA MET A 1 5.24 -23.86 22.08
C MET A 1 5.38 -22.36 22.23
N ALA A 2 4.96 -21.59 21.24
CA ALA A 2 5.03 -20.13 21.26
C ALA A 2 3.79 -19.60 21.99
N SER A 3 3.99 -18.78 23.03
CA SER A 3 2.91 -18.08 23.73
C SER A 3 2.14 -17.18 22.77
N PRO A 4 0.79 -17.14 22.83
CA PRO A 4 0.02 -16.20 22.03
C PRO A 4 0.31 -14.79 22.53
N CYS A 5 0.76 -13.91 21.62
CA CYS A 5 0.86 -12.48 21.87
C CYS A 5 -0.52 -11.95 22.32
N ALA A 6 -0.57 -11.38 23.50
CA ALA A 6 -1.75 -10.70 23.99
C ALA A 6 -2.13 -9.55 23.05
N PRO A 7 -3.43 -9.28 22.82
CA PRO A 7 -3.85 -8.15 22.02
C PRO A 7 -3.36 -6.87 22.71
N TYR A 8 -2.64 -6.05 21.92
CA TYR A 8 -2.12 -4.77 22.37
C TYR A 8 -3.29 -3.82 22.66
N SER A 9 -3.74 -3.79 23.91
CA SER A 9 -4.59 -2.72 24.40
C SER A 9 -3.70 -1.49 24.59
N ARG A 10 -3.76 -0.56 23.67
CA ARG A 10 -3.25 0.79 23.86
C ARG A 10 -4.08 1.42 24.96
N ALA A 11 -3.66 1.22 26.22
CA ALA A 11 -4.17 2.00 27.35
C ALA A 11 -4.03 3.48 26.96
N GLY A 12 -5.17 4.15 26.80
CA GLY A 12 -5.25 5.52 26.37
C GLY A 12 -4.39 6.45 27.22
N ARG A 13 -3.22 6.79 26.75
CA ARG A 13 -2.71 8.13 27.04
C ARG A 13 -3.33 9.03 25.99
N GLY A 14 -4.38 9.73 26.38
CA GLY A 14 -4.79 10.93 25.72
C GLY A 14 -3.64 11.94 25.78
N VAL A 15 -2.65 11.75 24.92
CA VAL A 15 -1.75 12.83 24.55
C VAL A 15 -2.60 13.71 23.68
N GLY A 16 -3.23 14.72 24.30
CA GLY A 16 -3.87 15.79 23.54
C GLY A 16 -2.88 16.24 22.49
N SER A 17 -3.29 16.21 21.21
CA SER A 17 -2.46 16.76 20.14
C SER A 17 -1.98 18.13 20.59
N PRO A 18 -0.66 18.45 20.50
CA PRO A 18 -0.18 19.77 20.81
C PRO A 18 -1.07 20.78 20.11
N SER A 19 -1.53 21.82 20.81
CA SER A 19 -2.35 22.87 20.24
C SER A 19 -1.60 23.42 19.01
N GLY A 20 -2.06 23.10 17.79
CA GLY A 20 -1.39 23.45 16.54
C GLY A 20 -0.98 22.29 15.63
N ALA A 21 -1.09 21.02 16.05
CA ALA A 21 -0.83 19.89 15.16
C ALA A 21 -1.86 19.84 14.01
N PRO A 22 -1.43 19.73 12.73
CA PRO A 22 -2.35 19.73 11.61
C PRO A 22 -3.29 18.52 11.66
N LYS A 23 -4.59 18.76 11.44
CA LYS A 23 -5.61 17.69 11.37
C LYS A 23 -5.28 16.71 10.25
N ARG A 24 -5.30 15.43 10.56
CA ARG A 24 -5.12 14.34 9.60
C ARG A 24 -6.44 13.69 9.24
N THR A 25 -6.55 13.15 8.03
CA THR A 25 -7.74 12.45 7.52
C THR A 25 -7.34 11.30 6.61
N GLY A 26 -8.22 10.29 6.49
CA GLY A 26 -8.00 9.16 5.58
C GLY A 26 -7.05 8.07 6.12
N GLY A 27 -6.81 8.03 7.42
CA GLY A 27 -6.08 6.95 8.07
C GLY A 27 -6.94 5.71 8.33
N VAL A 28 -6.28 4.64 8.76
CA VAL A 28 -6.95 3.43 9.24
C VAL A 28 -7.36 3.67 10.70
N PRO A 29 -8.66 3.57 11.07
CA PRO A 29 -9.12 3.86 12.42
C PRO A 29 -8.61 2.81 13.43
N ASP A 30 -8.55 3.18 14.71
CA ASP A 30 -8.18 2.24 15.78
C ASP A 30 -9.28 1.21 16.07
N VAL A 31 -10.53 1.57 15.79
CA VAL A 31 -11.70 0.67 15.87
C VAL A 31 -12.37 0.65 14.50
N LEU A 32 -12.47 -0.56 13.93
CA LEU A 32 -13.07 -0.74 12.61
C LEU A 32 -14.60 -0.60 12.70
N PRO A 33 -15.24 0.31 11.93
CA PRO A 33 -16.69 0.40 11.86
C PRO A 33 -17.32 -0.89 11.32
N GLU A 34 -18.51 -1.26 11.80
CA GLU A 34 -19.22 -2.47 11.33
C GLU A 34 -19.49 -2.45 9.82
N ASN A 35 -19.84 -1.28 9.29
CA ASN A 35 -20.11 -1.05 7.87
C ASN A 35 -18.88 -0.60 7.06
N ALA A 36 -17.67 -0.85 7.57
CA ALA A 36 -16.45 -0.47 6.87
C ALA A 36 -16.40 -1.11 5.47
N PRO A 37 -15.99 -0.37 4.43
CA PRO A 37 -15.79 -0.93 3.10
C PRO A 37 -14.66 -1.97 3.10
N GLU A 38 -14.73 -2.93 2.18
CA GLU A 38 -13.82 -4.10 2.14
C GLU A 38 -12.34 -3.70 2.13
N PHE A 39 -11.96 -2.70 1.33
CA PHE A 39 -10.57 -2.24 1.27
C PHE A 39 -10.06 -1.74 2.64
N LEU A 40 -10.93 -1.07 3.43
CA LEU A 40 -10.57 -0.58 4.76
C LEU A 40 -10.42 -1.74 5.75
N ARG A 41 -11.25 -2.79 5.63
CA ARG A 41 -11.11 -4.03 6.42
C ARG A 41 -9.77 -4.69 6.15
N ARG A 42 -9.35 -4.78 4.88
CA ARG A 42 -8.06 -5.36 4.47
C ARG A 42 -6.88 -4.56 5.00
N TYR A 43 -6.95 -3.23 4.93
CA TYR A 43 -5.92 -2.38 5.52
C TYR A 43 -5.86 -2.48 7.03
N TYR A 44 -7.02 -2.54 7.70
CA TYR A 44 -7.07 -2.75 9.15
C TYR A 44 -6.41 -4.07 9.54
N ASP A 45 -6.78 -5.16 8.85
CA ASP A 45 -6.23 -6.49 9.08
C ASP A 45 -4.70 -6.51 8.95
N TYR A 46 -4.15 -5.78 7.99
CA TYR A 46 -2.70 -5.68 7.83
C TYR A 46 -2.07 -4.74 8.88
N TYR A 47 -2.49 -3.48 8.91
CA TYR A 47 -1.77 -2.44 9.65
C TYR A 47 -2.08 -2.37 11.15
N LYS A 48 -3.21 -2.89 11.60
CA LYS A 48 -3.66 -2.80 13.00
C LYS A 48 -3.62 -4.14 13.74
N THR A 49 -3.17 -5.21 13.10
CA THR A 49 -3.00 -6.54 13.71
C THR A 49 -1.53 -6.97 13.70
N SER A 50 -1.24 -8.13 14.29
CA SER A 50 0.11 -8.71 14.28
C SER A 50 0.62 -9.09 12.89
N ARG A 51 -0.22 -9.03 11.87
CA ARG A 51 0.16 -9.35 10.49
C ARG A 51 1.22 -8.36 9.95
N GLY A 52 1.02 -7.07 10.10
CA GLY A 52 1.94 -6.05 9.60
C GLY A 52 2.17 -4.87 10.55
N TYR A 53 1.56 -4.90 11.74
CA TYR A 53 1.79 -3.84 12.73
C TYR A 53 3.23 -3.84 13.21
N HIS A 54 3.84 -2.64 13.26
CA HIS A 54 5.15 -2.45 13.83
C HIS A 54 5.19 -1.19 14.71
N ALA A 55 5.71 -1.31 15.94
CA ALA A 55 5.71 -0.23 16.92
C ALA A 55 6.48 1.03 16.46
N ARG A 56 7.44 0.89 15.55
CA ARG A 56 8.19 2.02 14.97
C ARG A 56 7.48 2.68 13.78
N SER A 57 6.40 2.09 13.27
CA SER A 57 5.64 2.61 12.14
C SER A 57 4.55 3.58 12.63
N LEU A 58 4.96 4.69 13.24
CA LEU A 58 4.06 5.62 13.94
C LEU A 58 3.07 6.33 13.01
N ASN A 59 3.43 6.54 11.74
CA ASN A 59 2.68 7.39 10.82
C ASN A 59 2.00 6.63 9.67
N SER A 60 2.29 5.35 9.45
CA SER A 60 1.82 4.61 8.27
C SER A 60 0.29 4.46 8.20
N THR A 61 -0.42 4.66 9.30
CA THR A 61 -1.88 4.53 9.38
C THR A 61 -2.62 5.79 9.81
N ASP A 62 -1.92 6.90 10.07
CA ASP A 62 -2.52 8.11 10.64
C ASP A 62 -3.18 9.04 9.59
N GLY A 63 -3.08 8.70 8.30
CA GLY A 63 -3.63 9.50 7.22
C GLY A 63 -2.78 10.71 6.85
N PHE A 64 -3.37 11.60 6.04
CA PHE A 64 -2.71 12.76 5.47
C PHE A 64 -3.21 14.06 6.07
N THR A 65 -2.34 15.04 6.20
CA THR A 65 -2.76 16.42 6.48
C THR A 65 -3.42 17.04 5.23
N VAL A 66 -4.28 18.04 5.42
CA VAL A 66 -4.93 18.74 4.30
C VAL A 66 -3.89 19.36 3.36
N VAL A 67 -2.81 19.93 3.92
CA VAL A 67 -1.73 20.54 3.14
C VAL A 67 -0.98 19.53 2.28
N SER A 68 -0.74 18.31 2.80
CA SER A 68 -0.11 17.23 2.01
C SER A 68 -0.91 16.85 0.78
N ARG A 69 -2.24 16.87 0.87
CA ARG A 69 -3.12 16.56 -0.27
C ARG A 69 -3.00 17.61 -1.37
N LEU A 70 -2.92 18.89 -1.01
CA LEU A 70 -2.76 19.97 -1.98
C LEU A 70 -1.46 19.81 -2.76
N ALA A 71 -0.36 19.54 -2.07
CA ALA A 71 0.93 19.29 -2.71
C ALA A 71 0.87 18.08 -3.67
N LEU A 72 0.24 16.97 -3.22
CA LEU A 72 0.12 15.74 -4.01
C LEU A 72 -0.70 15.97 -5.30
N ILE A 73 -1.82 16.69 -5.22
CA ILE A 73 -2.69 17.00 -6.38
C ILE A 73 -1.93 17.86 -7.40
N ASN A 74 -1.09 18.78 -6.94
CA ASN A 74 -0.35 19.70 -7.80
C ASN A 74 0.99 19.10 -8.31
N THR A 75 1.33 17.86 -7.94
CA THR A 75 2.58 17.23 -8.37
C THR A 75 2.31 16.24 -9.50
N PRO A 76 2.68 16.55 -10.75
CA PRO A 76 2.45 15.68 -11.90
C PRO A 76 3.50 14.55 -11.94
N ILE A 77 3.45 13.62 -10.96
CA ILE A 77 4.46 12.56 -10.76
C ILE A 77 4.66 11.63 -11.97
N LEU A 78 3.69 11.57 -12.86
CA LEU A 78 3.75 10.74 -14.08
C LEU A 78 4.05 11.55 -15.36
N ALA A 79 4.38 12.86 -15.26
CA ALA A 79 4.59 13.72 -16.42
C ALA A 79 5.68 13.18 -17.37
N TYR A 80 6.71 12.56 -16.81
CA TYR A 80 7.85 12.02 -17.56
C TYR A 80 7.84 10.48 -17.68
N ALA A 81 6.72 9.82 -17.38
CA ALA A 81 6.64 8.37 -17.44
C ALA A 81 6.97 7.82 -18.84
N GLY A 82 6.62 8.55 -19.91
CA GLY A 82 6.92 8.18 -21.28
C GLY A 82 8.39 8.32 -21.69
N GLU A 83 9.24 8.90 -20.84
CA GLU A 83 10.69 9.07 -21.07
C GLU A 83 11.51 7.97 -20.38
N ILE A 84 10.86 7.06 -19.63
CA ILE A 84 11.54 5.98 -18.92
C ILE A 84 11.94 4.89 -19.92
N GLU A 85 13.24 4.79 -20.19
CA GLU A 85 13.82 3.80 -21.13
C GLU A 85 14.05 2.44 -20.46
N HIS A 86 14.36 2.40 -19.17
CA HIS A 86 14.63 1.16 -18.43
C HIS A 86 13.39 0.26 -18.32
N GLY A 87 13.63 -1.04 -18.09
CA GLY A 87 12.56 -2.00 -17.83
C GLY A 87 11.72 -1.58 -16.61
N VAL A 88 10.39 -1.62 -16.76
CA VAL A 88 9.45 -1.35 -15.66
C VAL A 88 8.43 -2.47 -15.57
N MET A 89 8.33 -3.09 -14.40
CA MET A 89 7.25 -4.01 -14.08
C MET A 89 6.35 -3.40 -13.02
N ILE A 90 5.04 -3.35 -13.29
CA ILE A 90 4.02 -2.96 -12.32
C ILE A 90 3.26 -4.22 -11.92
N VAL A 91 3.19 -4.51 -10.61
CA VAL A 91 2.46 -5.64 -10.06
C VAL A 91 1.33 -5.14 -9.18
N HIS A 92 0.11 -5.55 -9.49
CA HIS A 92 -1.07 -5.22 -8.70
C HIS A 92 -1.94 -6.43 -8.42
N GLY A 93 -2.60 -6.44 -7.25
CA GLY A 93 -3.66 -7.38 -6.99
C GLY A 93 -4.92 -7.06 -7.80
N GLU A 94 -5.60 -8.09 -8.29
CA GLU A 94 -6.85 -7.95 -9.06
C GLU A 94 -7.92 -7.18 -8.28
N LYS A 95 -8.02 -7.43 -6.96
CA LYS A 95 -9.01 -6.83 -6.05
C LYS A 95 -8.50 -5.58 -5.35
N ALA A 96 -7.26 -5.15 -5.63
CA ALA A 96 -6.71 -3.95 -5.02
C ALA A 96 -7.50 -2.72 -5.49
N HIS A 97 -8.07 -1.95 -4.53
CA HIS A 97 -8.82 -0.74 -4.85
C HIS A 97 -7.97 0.34 -5.56
N SER A 98 -6.64 0.25 -5.44
CA SER A 98 -5.66 1.13 -6.07
C SER A 98 -5.16 0.64 -7.44
N ARG A 99 -5.68 -0.47 -7.96
CA ARG A 99 -5.24 -1.08 -9.23
C ARG A 99 -5.25 -0.10 -10.40
N TYR A 100 -6.26 0.76 -10.47
CA TYR A 100 -6.40 1.75 -11.54
C TYR A 100 -5.22 2.73 -11.63
N PHE A 101 -4.51 3.01 -10.53
CA PHE A 101 -3.30 3.84 -10.58
C PHE A 101 -2.18 3.15 -11.37
N GLY A 102 -1.96 1.86 -11.12
CA GLY A 102 -0.98 1.08 -11.86
C GLY A 102 -1.32 0.95 -13.34
N GLU A 103 -2.59 0.70 -13.67
CA GLU A 103 -3.08 0.64 -15.05
C GLU A 103 -2.91 1.99 -15.78
N SER A 104 -3.18 3.09 -15.06
CA SER A 104 -3.01 4.44 -15.62
C SER A 104 -1.54 4.79 -15.84
N ALA A 105 -0.67 4.44 -14.89
CA ALA A 105 0.76 4.63 -15.04
C ALA A 105 1.32 3.78 -16.20
N PHE A 106 0.90 2.52 -16.30
CA PHE A 106 1.35 1.63 -17.37
C PHE A 106 1.03 2.15 -18.77
N LYS A 107 -0.15 2.77 -18.97
CA LYS A 107 -0.54 3.38 -20.27
C LYS A 107 0.35 4.52 -20.70
N LEU A 108 1.06 5.17 -19.79
CA LEU A 108 1.96 6.28 -20.08
C LEU A 108 3.39 5.81 -20.39
N LEU A 109 3.75 4.60 -19.98
CA LEU A 109 5.05 4.01 -20.26
C LEU A 109 5.17 3.66 -21.76
N LYS A 110 6.37 3.82 -22.32
CA LYS A 110 6.69 3.49 -23.73
C LYS A 110 7.77 2.42 -23.79
N GLY A 111 7.83 1.71 -24.92
CA GLY A 111 8.79 0.64 -25.16
C GLY A 111 8.24 -0.75 -24.88
N ASP A 112 8.97 -1.77 -25.28
CA ASP A 112 8.62 -3.19 -25.23
C ASP A 112 9.12 -3.91 -23.96
N ASN A 113 9.89 -3.22 -23.13
CA ASN A 113 10.43 -3.70 -21.87
C ASN A 113 9.56 -3.31 -20.65
N LYS A 114 8.26 -3.09 -20.86
CA LYS A 114 7.29 -2.73 -19.82
C LYS A 114 6.30 -3.88 -19.61
N GLU A 115 6.04 -4.22 -18.35
CA GLU A 115 5.10 -5.28 -18.02
C GLU A 115 4.10 -4.83 -16.95
N LEU A 116 2.81 -5.19 -17.14
CA LEU A 116 1.77 -5.06 -16.14
C LEU A 116 1.31 -6.46 -15.72
N VAL A 117 1.45 -6.76 -14.44
CA VAL A 117 1.07 -8.03 -13.85
C VAL A 117 -0.10 -7.82 -12.90
N ILE A 118 -1.25 -8.38 -13.25
CA ILE A 118 -2.41 -8.41 -12.36
C ILE A 118 -2.49 -9.81 -11.73
N VAL A 119 -2.35 -9.85 -10.40
CA VAL A 119 -2.36 -11.10 -9.63
C VAL A 119 -3.80 -11.49 -9.30
N PRO A 120 -4.31 -12.61 -9.84
CA PRO A 120 -5.70 -13.01 -9.63
C PRO A 120 -6.05 -13.20 -8.16
N GLY A 121 -7.20 -12.67 -7.75
CA GLY A 121 -7.75 -12.83 -6.40
C GLY A 121 -7.02 -12.10 -5.28
N ALA A 122 -5.83 -11.53 -5.55
CA ALA A 122 -5.06 -10.79 -4.56
C ALA A 122 -5.61 -9.36 -4.36
N ASP A 123 -5.50 -8.86 -3.14
CA ASP A 123 -5.72 -7.45 -2.84
C ASP A 123 -4.40 -6.68 -2.70
N HIS A 124 -4.48 -5.43 -2.23
CA HIS A 124 -3.31 -4.56 -2.10
C HIS A 124 -2.30 -5.08 -1.07
N THR A 125 -2.77 -5.54 0.08
CA THR A 125 -1.91 -5.96 1.19
C THR A 125 -1.38 -7.38 1.02
N ASP A 126 -2.01 -8.22 0.20
CA ASP A 126 -1.52 -9.55 -0.13
C ASP A 126 -0.17 -9.52 -0.87
N LEU A 127 0.15 -8.42 -1.52
CA LEU A 127 1.44 -8.23 -2.18
C LEU A 127 2.57 -7.74 -1.24
N TYR A 128 2.28 -7.54 0.05
CA TYR A 128 3.30 -7.19 1.04
C TYR A 128 3.94 -8.42 1.69
N ASP A 129 3.13 -9.43 1.99
CA ASP A 129 3.52 -10.62 2.76
C ASP A 129 3.08 -11.95 2.11
N GLY A 130 2.47 -11.89 0.91
CA GLY A 130 1.91 -13.04 0.23
C GLY A 130 0.49 -13.42 0.67
N GLY A 131 -0.08 -12.75 1.69
CA GLY A 131 -1.49 -12.89 2.10
C GLY A 131 -1.92 -14.30 2.49
N GLY A 132 -1.04 -15.16 2.98
CA GLY A 132 -1.33 -16.57 3.26
C GLY A 132 -1.60 -17.43 2.03
N LYS A 133 -1.56 -16.85 0.82
CA LYS A 133 -1.81 -17.51 -0.48
C LYS A 133 -0.59 -17.52 -1.38
N ASN A 134 0.57 -17.08 -0.88
CA ASN A 134 1.78 -16.87 -1.67
C ASN A 134 1.51 -16.05 -2.96
N ALA A 135 0.76 -14.96 -2.81
CA ALA A 135 0.25 -14.18 -3.93
C ALA A 135 1.34 -13.41 -4.71
N ILE A 136 2.54 -13.25 -4.13
CA ILE A 136 3.62 -12.50 -4.79
C ILE A 136 4.20 -13.35 -5.93
N PRO A 137 4.18 -12.88 -7.20
CA PRO A 137 4.63 -13.66 -8.36
C PRO A 137 6.17 -13.60 -8.50
N PHE A 138 6.90 -14.17 -7.55
CA PHE A 138 8.38 -14.11 -7.49
C PHE A 138 9.05 -14.63 -8.75
N ASP A 139 8.60 -15.75 -9.33
CA ASP A 139 9.18 -16.32 -10.54
C ASP A 139 9.11 -15.34 -11.71
N ARG A 140 7.99 -14.61 -11.84
CA ARG A 140 7.82 -13.62 -12.89
C ARG A 140 8.66 -12.37 -12.65
N ILE A 141 8.76 -11.94 -11.39
CA ILE A 141 9.62 -10.83 -10.98
C ILE A 141 11.09 -11.16 -11.26
N GLU A 142 11.54 -12.36 -10.88
CA GLU A 142 12.89 -12.83 -11.13
C GLU A 142 13.19 -12.89 -12.64
N ALA A 143 12.30 -13.48 -13.43
CA ALA A 143 12.46 -13.55 -14.88
C ALA A 143 12.58 -12.15 -15.52
N PHE A 144 11.77 -11.21 -15.04
CA PHE A 144 11.83 -9.81 -15.50
C PHE A 144 13.18 -9.18 -15.18
N TYR A 145 13.71 -9.35 -13.98
CA TYR A 145 15.02 -8.84 -13.62
C TYR A 145 16.14 -9.48 -14.45
N ARG A 146 16.13 -10.79 -14.62
CA ARG A 146 17.12 -11.51 -15.47
C ARG A 146 17.12 -11.01 -16.92
N LYS A 147 15.97 -10.65 -17.46
CA LYS A 147 15.82 -10.12 -18.82
C LYS A 147 16.35 -8.70 -18.95
N ASN A 148 16.15 -7.84 -17.95
CA ASN A 148 16.34 -6.39 -18.06
C ASN A 148 17.57 -5.84 -17.31
N LEU A 149 18.17 -6.60 -16.38
CA LEU A 149 19.44 -6.26 -15.75
C LEU A 149 20.58 -6.90 -16.55
N LYS A 150 21.37 -6.05 -17.18
CA LYS A 150 22.59 -6.44 -17.90
C LYS A 150 23.82 -5.89 -17.18
#